data_fa4c8fdcd902464e45fb2f777999c7ff
#
_entry.id   fa4c8fdcd902464e45fb2f777999c7ff
#
_cell.length_a   1.000
_cell.length_b   1.000
_cell.length_c   1.000
_cell.angle_alpha   90.00
_cell.angle_beta   90.00
_cell.angle_gamma   90.00
#
_symmetry.space_group_name_H-M   'P 1'
#
loop_
_entity.id
_entity.type
_entity.pdbx_description
1 polymer ?
#
loop_
_entity_poly.entity_id
_entity_poly.type
_entity_poly.pdbx_seq_one_letter_code
_entity_poly.pdbx_strand_id
1 'polypeptide(L)'
;VVIETKVAPDGVLSVNYNGGLTVQVPDLTDYKLMNAKEKLQMEWDAGVYDPTSAQSMNVYNRLLRNVLAGVDTYWLSKPLRTAIAHRHTLTAAGGTEVFRYSLSVNATSTPGVMKGSSQGLKSLNFSMSYRKEELSVGANINLAGSNGYNSPYGSFSEYTRVNPYYRPTNDYGEYLRQLDNHTGSGSVPISNPLYNAHVGIKDFSSNTNISAGLNLEYRLWKNLRMTGNFSFVRGMARTERFLP
;
A
#
# COMPACT_ATOMS: atom_id res chain seq x y z
N VAL A 1 -26.32 -11.85 -17.20
CA VAL A 1 -26.25 -10.40 -16.86
C VAL A 1 -26.01 -9.69 -18.18
N VAL A 2 -26.98 -8.91 -18.64
CA VAL A 2 -26.82 -8.03 -19.80
C VAL A 2 -26.30 -6.69 -19.24
N ILE A 3 -25.11 -6.29 -19.65
CA ILE A 3 -24.54 -4.98 -19.30
C ILE A 3 -24.84 -4.03 -20.46
N GLU A 4 -25.81 -3.17 -20.28
CA GLU A 4 -26.06 -2.08 -21.21
C GLU A 4 -25.18 -0.88 -20.80
N THR A 5 -24.31 -0.44 -21.70
CA THR A 5 -23.57 0.82 -21.53
C THR A 5 -24.48 1.99 -21.85
N LYS A 6 -24.72 2.89 -20.91
CA LYS A 6 -25.42 4.15 -21.16
C LYS A 6 -24.64 4.98 -22.18
N VAL A 7 -25.24 5.24 -23.29
CA VAL A 7 -24.73 6.16 -24.29
C VAL A 7 -25.17 7.57 -23.90
N ALA A 8 -24.26 8.56 -23.97
CA ALA A 8 -24.63 9.96 -23.73
C ALA A 8 -25.73 10.42 -24.71
N PRO A 9 -26.71 11.22 -24.27
CA PRO A 9 -27.71 11.79 -25.15
C PRO A 9 -27.07 12.65 -26.24
N ASP A 10 -27.65 12.66 -27.42
CA ASP A 10 -27.13 13.43 -28.55
C ASP A 10 -27.17 14.96 -28.27
N GLY A 11 -26.07 15.62 -28.59
CA GLY A 11 -25.93 17.08 -28.47
C GLY A 11 -25.69 17.63 -27.05
N VAL A 12 -25.60 16.76 -26.05
CA VAL A 12 -25.42 17.19 -24.65
C VAL A 12 -24.08 16.67 -24.08
N LEU A 13 -23.30 17.60 -23.53
CA LEU A 13 -22.15 17.23 -22.70
C LEU A 13 -22.65 16.78 -21.33
N SER A 14 -22.37 15.53 -20.99
CA SER A 14 -22.61 14.96 -19.66
C SER A 14 -21.31 14.92 -18.88
N VAL A 15 -21.29 15.53 -17.69
CA VAL A 15 -20.14 15.48 -16.77
C VAL A 15 -20.61 14.87 -15.46
N ASN A 16 -19.92 13.78 -15.04
CA ASN A 16 -20.22 13.11 -13.80
C ASN A 16 -18.96 13.05 -12.92
N TYR A 17 -19.13 13.37 -11.65
CA TYR A 17 -18.09 13.21 -10.64
C TYR A 17 -18.55 12.21 -9.58
N ASN A 18 -17.65 11.29 -9.23
CA ASN A 18 -17.84 10.34 -8.13
C ASN A 18 -16.63 10.41 -7.19
N GLY A 19 -16.89 10.72 -5.93
CA GLY A 19 -15.89 10.76 -4.87
C GLY A 19 -16.20 9.73 -3.79
N GLY A 20 -15.16 9.12 -3.24
CA GLY A 20 -15.28 8.16 -2.14
C GLY A 20 -14.17 8.33 -1.11
N LEU A 21 -14.52 8.16 0.16
CA LEU A 21 -13.59 8.09 1.29
C LEU A 21 -13.76 6.75 1.99
N THR A 22 -12.63 6.14 2.38
CA THR A 22 -12.62 4.91 3.17
C THR A 22 -11.67 5.11 4.34
N VAL A 23 -12.17 4.89 5.56
CA VAL A 23 -11.36 4.92 6.78
C VAL A 23 -11.05 3.50 7.19
N GLN A 24 -9.78 3.18 7.38
CA GLN A 24 -9.29 1.90 7.87
C GLN A 24 -8.67 2.10 9.24
N VAL A 25 -9.22 1.44 10.24
CA VAL A 25 -8.73 1.48 11.62
C VAL A 25 -8.18 0.11 11.96
N PRO A 26 -6.92 0.00 12.41
CA PRO A 26 -6.41 -1.28 12.87
C PRO A 26 -7.15 -1.74 14.12
N ASP A 27 -7.67 -2.96 14.09
CA ASP A 27 -8.28 -3.59 15.26
C ASP A 27 -7.26 -4.52 15.92
N LEU A 28 -6.93 -4.22 17.18
CA LEU A 28 -5.99 -4.97 18.01
C LEU A 28 -6.66 -5.63 19.20
N THR A 29 -7.99 -5.61 19.28
CA THR A 29 -8.75 -6.06 20.45
C THR A 29 -8.68 -7.58 20.66
N ASP A 30 -8.44 -8.35 19.60
CA ASP A 30 -8.29 -9.81 19.68
C ASP A 30 -6.91 -10.26 20.18
N TYR A 31 -5.94 -9.35 20.19
CA TYR A 31 -4.60 -9.66 20.70
C TYR A 31 -4.52 -9.51 22.22
N LYS A 32 -4.81 -10.60 22.92
CA LYS A 32 -4.72 -10.67 24.40
C LYS A 32 -3.28 -10.97 24.80
N LEU A 33 -2.43 -9.95 24.77
CA LEU A 33 -1.01 -10.06 25.14
C LEU A 33 -0.81 -9.75 26.63
N MET A 34 0.18 -10.44 27.21
CA MET A 34 0.64 -10.13 28.56
C MET A 34 1.34 -8.76 28.57
N ASN A 35 1.16 -8.00 29.64
CA ASN A 35 1.98 -6.83 29.92
C ASN A 35 3.41 -7.23 30.35
N ALA A 36 4.29 -6.25 30.50
CA ALA A 36 5.70 -6.51 30.78
C ALA A 36 5.93 -7.26 32.10
N LYS A 37 5.13 -6.94 33.14
CA LYS A 37 5.21 -7.60 34.44
C LYS A 37 4.72 -9.05 34.38
N GLU A 38 3.58 -9.25 33.76
CA GLU A 38 2.98 -10.60 33.59
C GLU A 38 3.92 -11.49 32.76
N LYS A 39 4.47 -10.95 31.68
CA LYS A 39 5.39 -11.70 30.80
C LYS A 39 6.66 -12.12 31.53
N LEU A 40 7.30 -11.21 32.26
CA LEU A 40 8.52 -11.49 33.00
C LEU A 40 8.27 -12.49 34.15
N GLN A 41 7.12 -12.37 34.84
CA GLN A 41 6.71 -13.32 35.88
C GLN A 41 6.45 -14.71 35.31
N MET A 42 5.75 -14.80 34.20
CA MET A 42 5.48 -16.08 33.54
C MET A 42 6.78 -16.79 33.11
N GLU A 43 7.75 -16.01 32.60
CA GLU A 43 9.06 -16.57 32.23
C GLU A 43 9.85 -17.06 33.42
N TRP A 44 9.76 -16.36 34.56
CA TRP A 44 10.36 -16.82 35.83
C TRP A 44 9.74 -18.11 36.30
N ASP A 45 8.41 -18.19 36.34
CA ASP A 45 7.67 -19.36 36.80
C ASP A 45 7.88 -20.58 35.90
N ALA A 46 8.10 -20.33 34.61
CA ALA A 46 8.43 -21.34 33.59
C ALA A 46 9.90 -21.80 33.64
N GLY A 47 10.73 -21.24 34.55
CA GLY A 47 12.14 -21.62 34.68
C GLY A 47 13.05 -21.16 33.55
N VAL A 48 12.67 -20.10 32.82
CA VAL A 48 13.52 -19.53 31.75
C VAL A 48 14.81 -18.93 32.31
N TYR A 49 14.76 -18.49 33.57
CA TYR A 49 15.92 -17.93 34.27
C TYR A 49 16.42 -18.91 35.34
N ASP A 50 17.68 -19.32 35.20
CA ASP A 50 18.33 -20.21 36.20
C ASP A 50 18.85 -19.36 37.37
N PRO A 51 18.30 -19.52 38.59
CA PRO A 51 18.71 -18.76 39.76
C PRO A 51 20.13 -19.12 40.24
N THR A 52 20.70 -20.24 39.79
CA THR A 52 22.06 -20.66 40.16
C THR A 52 23.11 -20.08 39.20
N SER A 53 22.68 -19.58 38.03
CA SER A 53 23.55 -18.96 37.04
C SER A 53 23.62 -17.47 37.21
N ALA A 54 24.77 -16.90 37.55
CA ALA A 54 24.99 -15.48 37.65
C ALA A 54 24.67 -14.72 36.33
N GLN A 55 24.96 -15.36 35.18
CA GLN A 55 24.66 -14.78 33.87
C GLN A 55 23.14 -14.70 33.63
N SER A 56 22.38 -15.73 33.94
CA SER A 56 20.94 -15.77 33.84
C SER A 56 20.28 -14.73 34.74
N MET A 57 20.75 -14.63 35.98
CA MET A 57 20.26 -13.66 36.94
C MET A 57 20.58 -12.21 36.56
N ASN A 58 21.71 -11.95 35.89
CA ASN A 58 22.01 -10.61 35.37
C ASN A 58 21.01 -10.20 34.28
N VAL A 59 20.62 -11.12 33.39
CA VAL A 59 19.59 -10.87 32.38
C VAL A 59 18.25 -10.57 33.05
N TYR A 60 17.79 -11.45 33.95
CA TYR A 60 16.53 -11.26 34.67
C TYR A 60 16.48 -9.92 35.40
N ASN A 61 17.51 -9.58 36.18
CA ASN A 61 17.60 -8.35 36.97
C ASN A 61 17.59 -7.10 36.06
N ARG A 62 18.18 -7.17 34.89
CA ARG A 62 18.16 -6.09 33.91
C ARG A 62 16.74 -5.87 33.36
N LEU A 63 16.03 -6.94 33.00
CA LEU A 63 14.63 -6.86 32.54
C LEU A 63 13.70 -6.43 33.66
N LEU A 64 13.90 -6.93 34.88
CA LEU A 64 13.15 -6.53 36.05
C LEU A 64 13.30 -5.00 36.32
N ARG A 65 14.50 -4.46 36.17
CA ARG A 65 14.72 -3.00 36.29
C ARG A 65 13.88 -2.21 35.26
N ASN A 66 13.79 -2.70 34.01
CA ASN A 66 12.93 -2.05 33.04
C ASN A 66 11.46 -2.10 33.47
N VAL A 67 10.97 -3.25 33.92
CA VAL A 67 9.59 -3.40 34.41
C VAL A 67 9.31 -2.49 35.60
N LEU A 68 10.24 -2.43 36.59
CA LEU A 68 10.13 -1.55 37.76
C LEU A 68 10.19 -0.07 37.39
N ALA A 69 10.89 0.27 36.32
CA ALA A 69 10.92 1.63 35.76
C ALA A 69 9.67 1.94 34.89
N GLY A 70 8.67 1.07 34.86
CA GLY A 70 7.40 1.30 34.15
C GLY A 70 7.47 1.03 32.65
N VAL A 71 8.47 0.31 32.18
CA VAL A 71 8.53 -0.10 30.76
C VAL A 71 7.48 -1.15 30.50
N ASP A 72 6.52 -0.81 29.66
CA ASP A 72 5.48 -1.71 29.15
C ASP A 72 5.12 -1.29 27.72
N THR A 73 5.89 -1.80 26.77
CA THR A 73 5.79 -1.39 25.36
C THR A 73 4.78 -2.25 24.64
N TYR A 74 3.62 -1.68 24.28
CA TYR A 74 2.66 -2.35 23.38
C TYR A 74 3.14 -2.25 21.95
N TRP A 75 3.95 -3.23 21.54
CA TRP A 75 4.64 -3.24 20.24
C TRP A 75 3.70 -3.23 19.04
N LEU A 76 2.55 -3.90 19.12
CA LEU A 76 1.61 -4.03 18.00
C LEU A 76 1.08 -2.67 17.50
N SER A 77 0.92 -1.70 18.38
CA SER A 77 0.44 -0.37 18.01
C SER A 77 1.50 0.50 17.31
N LYS A 78 2.78 0.20 17.51
CA LYS A 78 3.88 1.07 17.07
C LYS A 78 3.93 1.28 15.56
N PRO A 79 3.80 0.23 14.70
CA PRO A 79 3.85 0.39 13.25
C PRO A 79 2.52 0.85 12.65
N LEU A 80 1.44 0.93 13.42
CA LEU A 80 0.09 1.12 12.91
C LEU A 80 -0.41 2.56 13.02
N ARG A 81 -1.31 2.90 12.11
CA ARG A 81 -2.07 4.15 12.09
C ARG A 81 -3.46 3.94 11.52
N THR A 82 -4.38 4.83 11.84
CA THR A 82 -5.60 4.98 11.05
C THR A 82 -5.24 5.49 9.66
N ALA A 83 -5.77 4.86 8.62
CA ALA A 83 -5.52 5.21 7.24
C ALA A 83 -6.81 5.72 6.58
N ILE A 84 -6.71 6.81 5.82
CA ILE A 84 -7.84 7.40 5.10
C ILE A 84 -7.52 7.32 3.61
N ALA A 85 -8.20 6.42 2.91
CA ALA A 85 -8.12 6.30 1.46
C ALA A 85 -9.17 7.19 0.81
N HIS A 86 -8.83 7.74 -0.36
CA HIS A 86 -9.77 8.52 -1.16
C HIS A 86 -9.69 8.12 -2.63
N ARG A 87 -10.84 8.21 -3.29
CA ARG A 87 -11.00 7.94 -4.71
C ARG A 87 -11.80 9.06 -5.37
N HIS A 88 -11.35 9.47 -6.54
CA HIS A 88 -12.02 10.48 -7.36
C HIS A 88 -12.12 9.96 -8.79
N THR A 89 -13.31 10.02 -9.35
CA THR A 89 -13.59 9.67 -10.75
C THR A 89 -14.35 10.83 -11.40
N LEU A 90 -13.79 11.39 -12.46
CA LEU A 90 -14.46 12.38 -13.30
C LEU A 90 -14.68 11.77 -14.69
N THR A 91 -15.91 11.78 -15.15
CA THR A 91 -16.26 11.30 -16.48
C THR A 91 -16.97 12.39 -17.26
N ALA A 92 -16.52 12.65 -18.47
CA ALA A 92 -17.16 13.56 -19.41
C ALA A 92 -17.47 12.81 -20.70
N ALA A 93 -18.68 12.86 -21.18
CA ALA A 93 -19.09 12.21 -22.43
C ALA A 93 -20.07 13.10 -23.18
N GLY A 94 -20.01 13.07 -24.50
CA GLY A 94 -20.87 13.84 -25.34
C GLY A 94 -20.72 13.49 -26.82
N GLY A 95 -21.43 14.22 -27.65
CA GLY A 95 -21.35 14.10 -29.10
C GLY A 95 -22.69 14.05 -29.77
N THR A 96 -22.70 13.64 -31.03
CA THR A 96 -23.87 13.49 -31.90
C THR A 96 -23.98 12.04 -32.38
N GLU A 97 -24.96 11.72 -33.18
CA GLU A 97 -25.06 10.42 -33.86
C GLU A 97 -23.81 10.09 -34.69
N VAL A 98 -23.20 11.12 -35.27
CA VAL A 98 -22.03 11.00 -36.15
C VAL A 98 -20.71 10.94 -35.38
N PHE A 99 -20.58 11.76 -34.32
CA PHE A 99 -19.35 11.91 -33.55
C PHE A 99 -19.64 11.79 -32.07
N ARG A 100 -18.98 10.83 -31.39
CA ARG A 100 -19.09 10.62 -29.95
C ARG A 100 -17.72 10.58 -29.32
N TYR A 101 -17.64 11.08 -28.10
CA TYR A 101 -16.43 10.99 -27.29
C TYR A 101 -16.75 10.74 -25.82
N SER A 102 -15.81 10.14 -25.13
CA SER A 102 -15.83 10.04 -23.69
C SER A 102 -14.42 10.16 -23.12
N LEU A 103 -14.33 10.80 -21.98
CA LEU A 103 -13.13 10.96 -21.18
C LEU A 103 -13.43 10.54 -19.76
N SER A 104 -12.60 9.67 -19.19
CA SER A 104 -12.67 9.29 -17.78
C SER A 104 -11.31 9.48 -17.13
N VAL A 105 -11.27 10.22 -16.03
CA VAL A 105 -10.08 10.44 -15.22
C VAL A 105 -10.34 9.85 -13.84
N ASN A 106 -9.44 8.98 -13.38
CA ASN A 106 -9.51 8.38 -12.07
C ASN A 106 -8.24 8.68 -11.28
N ALA A 107 -8.40 9.01 -10.01
CA ALA A 107 -7.31 9.15 -9.06
C ALA A 107 -7.69 8.46 -7.75
N THR A 108 -6.84 7.55 -7.28
CA THR A 108 -7.03 6.84 -6.02
C THR A 108 -5.75 6.94 -5.20
N SER A 109 -5.90 7.23 -3.92
CA SER A 109 -4.81 7.18 -2.95
C SER A 109 -5.23 6.30 -1.79
N THR A 110 -4.47 5.25 -1.55
CA THR A 110 -4.75 4.24 -0.53
C THR A 110 -3.53 4.12 0.39
N PRO A 111 -3.43 5.00 1.41
CA PRO A 111 -2.45 4.77 2.46
C PRO A 111 -2.80 3.48 3.22
N GLY A 112 -1.77 2.71 3.59
CA GLY A 112 -1.96 1.51 4.39
C GLY A 112 -2.01 1.79 5.88
N VAL A 113 -2.58 0.86 6.65
CA VAL A 113 -2.59 0.89 8.13
C VAL A 113 -1.19 0.73 8.73
N MET A 114 -0.26 0.09 8.03
CA MET A 114 1.16 0.14 8.37
C MET A 114 1.72 1.51 7.99
N LYS A 115 2.33 2.21 8.94
CA LYS A 115 2.94 3.54 8.72
C LYS A 115 3.92 3.51 7.56
N GLY A 116 3.91 4.53 6.71
CA GLY A 116 4.81 4.65 5.56
C GLY A 116 4.39 3.83 4.33
N SER A 117 3.43 2.90 4.44
CA SER A 117 2.90 2.21 3.27
C SER A 117 1.82 3.02 2.57
N SER A 118 1.80 2.97 1.25
CA SER A 118 0.75 3.61 0.44
C SER A 118 0.73 3.07 -0.98
N GLN A 119 -0.43 3.15 -1.62
CA GLN A 119 -0.61 2.88 -3.04
C GLN A 119 -1.38 4.02 -3.68
N GLY A 120 -0.89 4.51 -4.81
CA GLY A 120 -1.55 5.50 -5.65
C GLY A 120 -1.86 4.90 -7.02
N LEU A 121 -3.04 5.21 -7.54
CA LEU A 121 -3.45 4.86 -8.90
C LEU A 121 -3.98 6.11 -9.59
N LYS A 122 -3.55 6.35 -10.83
CA LYS A 122 -4.08 7.41 -11.68
C LYS A 122 -4.32 6.84 -13.06
N SER A 123 -5.47 7.12 -13.64
CA SER A 123 -5.74 6.70 -15.02
C SER A 123 -6.54 7.74 -15.78
N LEU A 124 -6.29 7.80 -17.07
CA LEU A 124 -7.06 8.56 -18.03
C LEU A 124 -7.44 7.61 -19.17
N ASN A 125 -8.73 7.54 -19.45
CA ASN A 125 -9.27 6.79 -20.57
C ASN A 125 -10.02 7.77 -21.47
N PHE A 126 -9.58 7.88 -22.70
CA PHE A 126 -10.25 8.66 -23.74
C PHE A 126 -10.69 7.73 -24.84
N SER A 127 -11.91 7.89 -25.31
CA SER A 127 -12.40 7.21 -26.52
C SER A 127 -13.18 8.17 -27.39
N MET A 128 -13.05 8.01 -28.69
CA MET A 128 -13.86 8.70 -29.66
C MET A 128 -14.30 7.76 -30.77
N SER A 129 -15.45 8.02 -31.33
CA SER A 129 -15.96 7.37 -32.53
C SER A 129 -16.58 8.38 -33.47
N TYR A 130 -16.23 8.26 -34.72
CA TYR A 130 -16.82 9.00 -35.82
C TYR A 130 -17.42 8.00 -36.81
N ARG A 131 -18.67 8.16 -37.16
CA ARG A 131 -19.35 7.29 -38.13
C ARG A 131 -20.26 8.14 -39.01
N LYS A 132 -19.92 8.18 -40.27
CA LYS A 132 -20.73 8.89 -41.25
C LYS A 132 -20.66 8.12 -42.58
N GLU A 133 -21.83 7.76 -43.11
CA GLU A 133 -21.96 7.06 -44.37
C GLU A 133 -21.09 5.79 -44.41
N GLU A 134 -20.12 5.73 -45.29
CA GLU A 134 -19.20 4.60 -45.49
C GLU A 134 -17.98 4.62 -44.55
N LEU A 135 -17.74 5.71 -43.84
CA LEU A 135 -16.55 5.88 -42.99
C LEU A 135 -16.89 5.69 -41.52
N SER A 136 -16.14 4.80 -40.86
CA SER A 136 -16.14 4.67 -39.41
C SER A 136 -14.69 4.77 -38.88
N VAL A 137 -14.47 5.66 -37.95
CA VAL A 137 -13.17 5.84 -37.27
C VAL A 137 -13.38 5.75 -35.77
N GLY A 138 -12.63 4.87 -35.13
CA GLY A 138 -12.58 4.78 -33.66
C GLY A 138 -11.18 5.04 -33.17
N ALA A 139 -11.03 5.83 -32.11
CA ALA A 139 -9.75 5.99 -31.41
C ALA A 139 -9.94 5.83 -29.91
N ASN A 140 -8.95 5.24 -29.28
CA ASN A 140 -8.87 5.10 -27.84
C ASN A 140 -7.47 5.39 -27.33
N ILE A 141 -7.38 6.05 -26.19
CA ILE A 141 -6.13 6.31 -25.47
C ILE A 141 -6.35 5.95 -24.00
N ASN A 142 -5.48 5.09 -23.49
CA ASN A 142 -5.48 4.73 -22.09
C ASN A 142 -4.09 5.06 -21.50
N LEU A 143 -4.09 5.87 -20.46
CA LEU A 143 -2.92 6.17 -19.65
C LEU A 143 -3.20 5.64 -18.25
N ALA A 144 -2.33 4.80 -17.71
CA ALA A 144 -2.46 4.30 -16.36
C ALA A 144 -1.11 4.37 -15.65
N GLY A 145 -1.10 4.95 -14.46
CA GLY A 145 0.05 5.02 -13.60
C GLY A 145 -0.27 4.49 -12.21
N SER A 146 0.61 3.69 -11.66
CA SER A 146 0.56 3.26 -10.27
C SER A 146 1.89 3.55 -9.58
N ASN A 147 1.82 3.91 -8.32
CA ASN A 147 2.97 4.00 -7.44
C ASN A 147 2.65 3.31 -6.12
N GLY A 148 3.68 2.71 -5.52
CA GLY A 148 3.56 2.01 -4.26
C GLY A 148 4.78 2.26 -3.38
N TYR A 149 4.54 2.43 -2.09
CA TYR A 149 5.56 2.48 -1.05
C TYR A 149 5.31 1.34 -0.07
N ASN A 150 6.30 0.49 0.12
CA ASN A 150 6.28 -0.50 1.18
C ASN A 150 6.61 0.16 2.53
N SER A 151 6.04 -0.38 3.60
CA SER A 151 6.26 0.17 4.93
C SER A 151 7.73 0.03 5.35
N PRO A 152 8.40 1.11 5.79
CA PRO A 152 9.74 1.01 6.38
C PRO A 152 9.71 0.33 7.75
N TYR A 153 8.53 0.10 8.32
CA TYR A 153 8.34 -0.61 9.59
C TYR A 153 8.43 -2.13 9.46
N GLY A 154 8.69 -2.67 8.27
CA GLY A 154 8.82 -4.11 8.06
C GLY A 154 7.51 -4.88 8.15
N SER A 155 7.57 -6.14 8.58
CA SER A 155 6.40 -7.00 8.72
C SER A 155 5.74 -6.82 10.09
N PHE A 156 4.40 -6.80 10.12
CA PHE A 156 3.65 -6.75 11.39
C PHE A 156 4.00 -7.93 12.32
N SER A 157 4.32 -9.11 11.77
CA SER A 157 4.71 -10.28 12.53
C SER A 157 6.00 -10.11 13.34
N GLU A 158 6.87 -9.17 12.99
CA GLU A 158 8.07 -8.86 13.77
C GLU A 158 7.70 -8.25 15.14
N TYR A 159 6.65 -7.43 15.16
CA TYR A 159 6.16 -6.78 16.38
C TYR A 159 5.46 -7.73 17.34
N THR A 160 4.89 -8.84 16.83
CA THR A 160 4.23 -9.85 17.67
C THR A 160 5.22 -10.70 18.46
N ARG A 161 6.50 -10.68 18.09
CA ARG A 161 7.56 -11.48 18.70
C ARG A 161 8.37 -10.72 19.75
N VAL A 162 8.20 -9.42 19.82
CA VAL A 162 8.97 -8.58 20.75
C VAL A 162 8.28 -8.49 22.10
N ASN A 163 9.03 -8.79 23.15
CA ASN A 163 8.50 -8.75 24.52
C ASN A 163 8.28 -7.31 25.02
N PRO A 164 7.23 -7.07 25.83
CA PRO A 164 6.81 -5.73 26.25
C PRO A 164 7.79 -5.03 27.20
N TYR A 165 8.69 -5.76 27.86
CA TYR A 165 9.69 -5.19 28.78
C TYR A 165 10.92 -4.58 28.05
N TYR A 166 10.97 -4.61 26.72
CA TYR A 166 12.01 -3.93 25.95
C TYR A 166 11.65 -2.48 25.64
N ARG A 167 12.63 -1.59 25.77
CA ARG A 167 12.51 -0.20 25.35
C ARG A 167 12.90 -0.06 23.89
N PRO A 168 12.14 0.68 23.07
CA PRO A 168 12.51 0.94 21.68
C PRO A 168 13.70 1.89 21.53
N THR A 169 13.92 2.75 22.53
CA THR A 169 14.95 3.79 22.53
C THR A 169 15.84 3.71 23.78
N ASN A 170 17.03 4.29 23.67
CA ASN A 170 17.89 4.56 24.81
C ASN A 170 17.36 5.75 25.65
N ASP A 171 18.07 6.11 26.73
CA ASP A 171 17.69 7.21 27.60
C ASP A 171 17.79 8.60 26.92
N TYR A 172 18.46 8.70 25.77
CA TYR A 172 18.56 9.91 24.94
C TYR A 172 17.46 9.99 23.86
N GLY A 173 16.57 8.98 23.79
CA GLY A 173 15.50 8.91 22.79
C GLY A 173 15.91 8.37 21.41
N GLU A 174 17.14 7.87 21.27
CA GLU A 174 17.62 7.29 20.03
C GLU A 174 17.17 5.83 19.91
N TYR A 175 16.74 5.43 18.70
CA TYR A 175 16.31 4.05 18.47
C TYR A 175 17.49 3.09 18.49
N LEU A 176 17.39 2.11 19.37
CA LEU A 176 18.36 1.01 19.46
C LEU A 176 18.26 0.11 18.23
N ARG A 177 19.38 -0.29 17.65
CA ARG A 177 19.40 -1.29 16.58
C ARG A 177 19.00 -2.68 17.09
N GLN A 178 19.44 -3.00 18.29
CA GLN A 178 19.15 -4.26 18.99
C GLN A 178 18.55 -3.93 20.36
N LEU A 179 17.47 -4.64 20.70
CA LEU A 179 16.77 -4.48 21.97
C LEU A 179 17.47 -5.28 23.09
N ASP A 180 18.05 -6.40 22.71
CA ASP A 180 18.81 -7.26 23.61
C ASP A 180 19.90 -8.04 22.87
N ASN A 181 21.04 -8.17 23.52
CA ASN A 181 22.12 -9.03 23.16
C ASN A 181 22.15 -10.17 24.18
N HIS A 182 21.35 -11.20 23.98
CA HIS A 182 21.47 -12.41 24.80
C HIS A 182 22.84 -13.03 24.53
N THR A 183 23.73 -12.92 25.46
CA THR A 183 25.07 -13.49 25.42
C THR A 183 25.05 -14.89 26.07
N GLY A 184 24.24 -15.78 25.56
CA GLY A 184 24.23 -17.21 25.95
C GLY A 184 24.54 -18.09 24.75
N SER A 185 25.02 -19.30 24.97
CA SER A 185 25.26 -20.28 23.89
C SER A 185 23.97 -20.48 23.08
N GLY A 186 23.93 -20.00 21.84
CA GLY A 186 22.77 -20.10 20.95
C GLY A 186 21.81 -18.90 20.95
N SER A 187 22.13 -17.79 21.60
CA SER A 187 21.24 -16.64 21.63
C SER A 187 21.33 -15.80 20.36
N VAL A 188 20.16 -15.58 19.77
CA VAL A 188 20.00 -14.69 18.63
C VAL A 188 19.71 -13.26 19.14
N PRO A 189 20.44 -12.23 18.68
CA PRO A 189 20.15 -10.85 19.05
C PRO A 189 18.71 -10.48 18.68
N ILE A 190 18.00 -9.85 19.61
CA ILE A 190 16.64 -9.36 19.37
C ILE A 190 16.74 -8.00 18.67
N SER A 191 16.42 -7.97 17.40
CA SER A 191 16.41 -6.76 16.61
C SER A 191 15.23 -5.85 16.99
N ASN A 192 15.43 -4.55 16.90
CA ASN A 192 14.38 -3.56 17.07
C ASN A 192 13.64 -3.35 15.74
N PRO A 193 12.37 -3.76 15.61
CA PRO A 193 11.64 -3.61 14.35
C PRO A 193 11.37 -2.14 13.98
N LEU A 194 11.49 -1.20 14.94
CA LEU A 194 11.34 0.23 14.69
C LEU A 194 12.61 0.89 14.12
N TYR A 195 13.77 0.23 14.25
CA TYR A 195 15.04 0.83 13.85
C TYR A 195 15.06 1.19 12.35
N ASN A 196 14.60 0.29 11.51
CA ASN A 196 14.60 0.45 10.06
C ASN A 196 13.76 1.65 9.58
N ALA A 197 12.65 1.94 10.26
CA ALA A 197 11.81 3.10 9.96
C ALA A 197 12.53 4.43 10.24
N HIS A 198 13.54 4.43 11.11
CA HIS A 198 14.31 5.60 11.49
C HIS A 198 15.50 5.90 10.59
N VAL A 199 16.11 4.85 10.04
CA VAL A 199 17.29 5.00 9.16
C VAL A 199 16.94 5.31 7.70
N GLY A 200 15.68 5.61 7.41
CA GLY A 200 15.24 6.12 6.11
C GLY A 200 15.20 5.07 4.99
N ILE A 201 14.88 3.83 5.31
CA ILE A 201 14.62 2.79 4.29
C ILE A 201 13.60 3.29 3.29
N LYS A 202 13.91 3.12 2.01
CA LYS A 202 12.99 3.36 0.90
C LYS A 202 12.75 2.06 0.15
N ASP A 203 11.50 1.74 -0.07
CA ASP A 203 11.06 0.67 -0.95
C ASP A 203 9.87 1.20 -1.75
N PHE A 204 10.15 1.57 -2.98
CA PHE A 204 9.23 2.26 -3.88
C PHE A 204 9.13 1.52 -5.20
N SER A 205 7.92 1.41 -5.71
CA SER A 205 7.63 0.90 -7.04
C SER A 205 6.72 1.85 -7.80
N SER A 206 6.96 2.00 -9.09
CA SER A 206 6.05 2.69 -9.99
C SER A 206 5.90 1.94 -11.31
N ASN A 207 4.72 2.01 -11.87
CA ASN A 207 4.40 1.43 -13.16
C ASN A 207 3.57 2.45 -13.96
N THR A 208 3.92 2.65 -15.21
CA THR A 208 3.18 3.51 -16.13
C THR A 208 2.93 2.75 -17.43
N ASN A 209 1.67 2.68 -17.81
CA ASN A 209 1.23 2.04 -19.05
C ASN A 209 0.53 3.07 -19.92
N ILE A 210 0.93 3.11 -21.18
CA ILE A 210 0.34 3.95 -22.22
C ILE A 210 -0.14 3.01 -23.32
N SER A 211 -1.41 3.10 -23.70
CA SER A 211 -1.91 2.42 -24.88
C SER A 211 -2.76 3.36 -25.73
N ALA A 212 -2.60 3.28 -27.02
CA ALA A 212 -3.39 4.00 -28.00
C ALA A 212 -3.81 3.06 -29.12
N GLY A 213 -5.04 3.18 -29.55
CA GLY A 213 -5.61 2.41 -30.65
C GLY A 213 -6.34 3.32 -31.63
N LEU A 214 -6.22 3.02 -32.90
CA LEU A 214 -6.97 3.63 -33.99
C LEU A 214 -7.55 2.54 -34.87
N ASN A 215 -8.84 2.56 -35.08
CA ASN A 215 -9.56 1.67 -35.96
C ASN A 215 -10.20 2.45 -37.08
N LEU A 216 -9.97 2.05 -38.31
CA LEU A 216 -10.53 2.65 -39.52
C LEU A 216 -11.31 1.60 -40.25
N GLU A 217 -12.54 1.91 -40.65
CA GLU A 217 -13.35 1.09 -41.54
C GLU A 217 -13.90 2.00 -42.63
N TYR A 218 -13.69 1.63 -43.88
CA TYR A 218 -14.23 2.32 -45.03
C TYR A 218 -14.91 1.32 -46.00
N ARG A 219 -16.17 1.58 -46.31
CA ARG A 219 -16.95 0.76 -47.24
C ARG A 219 -16.85 1.34 -48.65
N LEU A 220 -16.01 0.73 -49.47
CA LEU A 220 -15.76 1.15 -50.86
C LEU A 220 -16.96 0.89 -51.76
N TRP A 221 -17.63 -0.28 -51.61
CA TRP A 221 -18.81 -0.72 -52.31
C TRP A 221 -19.69 -1.59 -51.40
N LYS A 222 -20.89 -1.96 -51.88
CA LYS A 222 -21.82 -2.80 -51.10
C LYS A 222 -21.18 -4.06 -50.51
N ASN A 223 -20.20 -4.64 -51.21
CA ASN A 223 -19.57 -5.92 -50.83
C ASN A 223 -18.06 -5.78 -50.52
N LEU A 224 -17.49 -4.61 -50.57
CA LEU A 224 -16.07 -4.37 -50.29
C LEU A 224 -15.87 -3.38 -49.17
N ARG A 225 -15.25 -3.86 -48.11
CA ARG A 225 -14.91 -3.09 -46.90
C ARG A 225 -13.40 -3.16 -46.69
N MET A 226 -12.79 -2.00 -46.47
CA MET A 226 -11.40 -1.88 -46.06
C MET A 226 -11.34 -1.56 -44.56
N THR A 227 -10.51 -2.30 -43.86
CA THR A 227 -10.28 -2.07 -42.39
C THR A 227 -8.81 -1.86 -42.12
N GLY A 228 -8.50 -0.90 -41.29
CA GLY A 228 -7.15 -0.61 -40.78
C GLY A 228 -7.16 -0.52 -39.27
N ASN A 229 -6.20 -1.17 -38.62
CA ASN A 229 -6.03 -1.10 -37.18
C ASN A 229 -4.59 -0.72 -36.86
N PHE A 230 -4.44 0.30 -36.02
CA PHE A 230 -3.17 0.69 -35.47
C PHE A 230 -3.24 0.59 -33.95
N SER A 231 -2.22 0.01 -33.33
CA SER A 231 -2.10 -0.04 -31.88
C SER A 231 -0.69 0.30 -31.42
N PHE A 232 -0.61 1.06 -30.37
CA PHE A 232 0.62 1.42 -29.69
C PHE A 232 0.50 1.08 -28.19
N VAL A 233 1.49 0.38 -27.65
CA VAL A 233 1.54 0.06 -26.22
C VAL A 233 2.95 0.30 -25.72
N ARG A 234 3.06 1.01 -24.59
CA ARG A 234 4.31 1.24 -23.88
C ARG A 234 4.11 1.07 -22.38
N GLY A 235 4.89 0.17 -21.79
CA GLY A 235 4.99 -0.02 -20.35
C GLY A 235 6.34 0.46 -19.83
N MET A 236 6.34 1.10 -18.67
CA MET A 236 7.53 1.51 -17.93
C MET A 236 7.34 1.11 -16.47
N ALA A 237 8.30 0.35 -15.93
CA ALA A 237 8.32 -0.04 -14.53
C ALA A 237 9.63 0.47 -13.89
N ARG A 238 9.53 0.98 -12.66
CA ARG A 238 10.67 1.41 -11.85
C ARG A 238 10.50 0.89 -10.45
N THR A 239 11.55 0.28 -9.92
CA THR A 239 11.62 -0.14 -8.53
C THR A 239 12.90 0.43 -7.93
N GLU A 240 12.78 1.06 -6.77
CA GLU A 240 13.88 1.58 -5.99
C GLU A 240 13.83 0.97 -4.60
N ARG A 241 14.92 0.37 -4.18
CA ARG A 241 15.09 -0.14 -2.83
C ARG A 241 16.41 0.37 -2.27
N PHE A 242 16.31 1.08 -1.18
CA PHE A 242 17.45 1.56 -0.41
C PHE A 242 17.40 0.97 1.00
N LEU A 243 18.45 0.23 1.36
CA LEU A 243 18.68 -0.30 2.69
C LEU A 243 20.00 0.34 3.18
N PRO A 244 19.96 1.16 4.24
CA PRO A 244 21.16 1.79 4.81
C PRO A 244 22.07 0.78 5.53
#